data_e273876277ffcdafe7fe375562480d8c
#
_entry.id   e273876277ffcdafe7fe375562480d8c
#
_cell.length_a   1.000
_cell.length_b   1.000
_cell.length_c   1.000
_cell.angle_alpha   90.00
_cell.angle_beta   90.00
_cell.angle_gamma   90.00
#
_symmetry.space_group_name_H-M   'P 1'
#
loop_
_entity.id
_entity.type
_entity.pdbx_description
1 polymer ?
#
loop_
_entity_poly.entity_id
_entity_poly.type
_entity_poly.pdbx_seq_one_letter_code
_entity_poly.pdbx_strand_id
1 'polypeptide(L)'
;MNKWVIVRLVVTALAAAQGALSGDNWLPARPVTGQLLLGMLAYGVVAVPVVVWAQKLNPRNKPVWHFPSWRRNPLTLRDPMQFFHMVGFVFTAAGLGVAGRDLWNGEPLHLPHGVLPAFGIGMIIGCYIAARLFRRQLQSDAQVS
;
A
#
# COMPACT_ATOMS: atom_id res chain seq x y z
N MET A 1 -12.95 -9.80 -17.88
CA MET A 1 -12.32 -9.08 -16.75
C MET A 1 -10.80 -9.19 -16.89
N ASN A 2 -10.04 -8.11 -16.61
CA ASN A 2 -8.56 -8.15 -16.76
C ASN A 2 -7.97 -9.07 -15.67
N LYS A 3 -7.05 -9.99 -16.06
CA LYS A 3 -6.42 -10.95 -15.14
C LYS A 3 -5.78 -10.30 -13.90
N TRP A 4 -5.22 -9.10 -14.04
CA TRP A 4 -4.58 -8.39 -12.93
C TRP A 4 -5.57 -7.83 -11.92
N VAL A 5 -6.78 -7.48 -12.35
CA VAL A 5 -7.88 -7.11 -11.43
C VAL A 5 -8.26 -8.31 -10.58
N ILE A 6 -8.38 -9.49 -11.21
CA ILE A 6 -8.69 -10.74 -10.48
C ILE A 6 -7.59 -11.03 -9.45
N VAL A 7 -6.32 -11.00 -9.86
CA VAL A 7 -5.19 -11.24 -8.96
C VAL A 7 -5.22 -10.29 -7.76
N ARG A 8 -5.42 -9.00 -7.98
CA ARG A 8 -5.49 -8.02 -6.90
C ARG A 8 -6.67 -8.26 -5.97
N LEU A 9 -7.85 -8.56 -6.49
CA LEU A 9 -9.02 -8.88 -5.69
C LEU A 9 -8.80 -10.14 -4.84
N VAL A 10 -8.26 -11.20 -5.43
CA VAL A 10 -7.98 -12.46 -4.72
C VAL A 10 -6.95 -12.22 -3.62
N VAL A 11 -5.84 -11.57 -3.92
CA VAL A 11 -4.79 -11.30 -2.92
C VAL A 11 -5.31 -10.41 -1.80
N THR A 12 -6.11 -9.39 -2.13
CA THR A 12 -6.70 -8.50 -1.11
C THR A 12 -7.72 -9.25 -0.24
N ALA A 13 -8.54 -10.11 -0.84
CA ALA A 13 -9.50 -10.94 -0.09
C ALA A 13 -8.79 -11.96 0.82
N LEU A 14 -7.73 -12.60 0.32
CA LEU A 14 -6.89 -13.50 1.13
C LEU A 14 -6.21 -12.77 2.29
N ALA A 15 -5.75 -11.53 2.06
CA ALA A 15 -5.19 -10.70 3.13
C ALA A 15 -6.21 -10.36 4.21
N ALA A 16 -7.44 -10.02 3.83
CA ALA A 16 -8.53 -9.79 4.78
C ALA A 16 -8.88 -11.06 5.58
N ALA A 17 -8.98 -12.22 4.90
CA ALA A 17 -9.23 -13.50 5.55
C ALA A 17 -8.09 -13.88 6.50
N GLN A 18 -6.84 -13.71 6.08
CA GLN A 18 -5.67 -13.96 6.91
C GLN A 18 -5.64 -13.02 8.12
N GLY A 19 -5.99 -11.75 7.96
CA GLY A 19 -6.16 -10.80 9.07
C GLY A 19 -7.20 -11.29 10.07
N ALA A 20 -8.37 -11.72 9.60
CA ALA A 20 -9.42 -12.25 10.45
C ALA A 20 -9.02 -13.53 11.21
N LEU A 21 -8.18 -14.38 10.62
CA LEU A 21 -7.78 -15.67 11.21
C LEU A 21 -6.60 -15.55 12.19
N SER A 22 -5.64 -14.67 11.92
CA SER A 22 -4.37 -14.64 12.66
C SER A 22 -3.87 -13.23 12.99
N GLY A 23 -4.70 -12.22 12.78
CA GLY A 23 -4.29 -10.82 12.89
C GLY A 23 -3.85 -10.39 14.29
N ASP A 24 -4.27 -11.08 15.35
CA ASP A 24 -3.85 -10.78 16.72
C ASP A 24 -2.34 -10.88 16.89
N ASN A 25 -1.69 -11.79 16.14
CA ASN A 25 -0.25 -11.96 16.17
C ASN A 25 0.51 -10.78 15.50
N TRP A 26 -0.18 -9.95 14.74
CA TRP A 26 0.40 -8.81 14.01
C TRP A 26 0.14 -7.49 14.72
N LEU A 27 -0.73 -7.50 15.71
CA LEU A 27 -1.02 -6.29 16.48
C LEU A 27 0.13 -6.01 17.45
N PRO A 28 0.51 -4.73 17.61
CA PRO A 28 1.56 -4.39 18.54
C PRO A 28 1.14 -4.71 19.99
N ALA A 29 2.02 -5.37 20.74
CA ALA A 29 1.81 -5.67 22.15
C ALA A 29 1.86 -4.41 23.05
N ARG A 30 2.27 -3.26 22.51
CA ARG A 30 2.35 -1.98 23.22
C ARG A 30 1.09 -1.15 23.00
N PRO A 31 0.74 -0.26 23.96
CA PRO A 31 -0.38 0.65 23.76
C PRO A 31 -0.19 1.49 22.48
N VAL A 32 -1.20 1.49 21.64
CA VAL A 32 -1.23 2.29 20.41
C VAL A 32 -1.93 3.59 20.70
N THR A 33 -1.29 4.69 20.33
CA THR A 33 -1.84 6.04 20.43
C THR A 33 -2.29 6.56 19.06
N GLY A 34 -3.19 7.55 19.05
CA GLY A 34 -3.58 8.23 17.81
C GLY A 34 -2.39 8.87 17.07
N GLN A 35 -1.37 9.33 17.82
CA GLN A 35 -0.13 9.85 17.25
C GLN A 35 0.65 8.77 16.49
N LEU A 36 0.68 7.53 17.00
CA LEU A 36 1.30 6.41 16.31
C LEU A 36 0.58 6.10 15.00
N LEU A 37 -0.76 6.12 15.00
CA LEU A 37 -1.55 5.89 13.78
C LEU A 37 -1.27 6.97 12.73
N LEU A 38 -1.23 8.24 13.13
CA LEU A 38 -0.86 9.34 12.25
C LEU A 38 0.59 9.19 11.73
N GLY A 39 1.50 8.77 12.60
CA GLY A 39 2.89 8.48 12.24
C GLY A 39 3.00 7.35 11.21
N MET A 40 2.24 6.28 11.36
CA MET A 40 2.21 5.15 10.41
C MET A 40 1.63 5.57 9.06
N LEU A 41 0.57 6.36 9.07
CA LEU A 41 0.00 6.93 7.84
C LEU A 41 1.01 7.86 7.16
N ALA A 42 1.61 8.80 7.88
CA ALA A 42 2.61 9.71 7.35
C ALA A 42 3.84 8.97 6.82
N TYR A 43 4.29 7.93 7.53
CA TYR A 43 5.39 7.07 7.09
C TYR A 43 5.06 6.38 5.75
N GLY A 44 3.86 5.80 5.62
CA GLY A 44 3.42 5.20 4.35
C GLY A 44 3.39 6.22 3.20
N VAL A 45 2.88 7.44 3.47
CA VAL A 45 2.82 8.52 2.48
C VAL A 45 4.21 8.93 1.99
N VAL A 46 5.19 9.02 2.89
CA VAL A 46 6.55 9.48 2.57
C VAL A 46 7.43 8.36 2.03
N ALA A 47 7.32 7.16 2.58
CA ALA A 47 8.16 6.02 2.22
C ALA A 47 8.07 5.67 0.73
N VAL A 48 6.86 5.69 0.16
CA VAL A 48 6.66 5.34 -1.25
C VAL A 48 7.37 6.32 -2.19
N PRO A 49 7.15 7.65 -2.12
CA PRO A 49 7.90 8.60 -2.95
C PRO A 49 9.42 8.50 -2.78
N VAL A 50 9.90 8.29 -1.55
CA VAL A 50 11.34 8.16 -1.26
C VAL A 50 11.93 6.92 -1.91
N VAL A 51 11.30 5.75 -1.76
CA VAL A 51 11.78 4.49 -2.36
C VAL A 51 11.73 4.59 -3.89
N VAL A 52 10.66 5.15 -4.41
CA VAL A 52 10.48 5.38 -5.84
C VAL A 52 11.59 6.30 -6.38
N TRP A 53 11.90 7.40 -5.69
CA TRP A 53 12.99 8.30 -6.05
C TRP A 53 14.35 7.60 -5.96
N ALA A 54 14.60 6.82 -4.90
CA ALA A 54 15.84 6.09 -4.72
C ALA A 54 16.10 5.06 -5.84
N GLN A 55 15.03 4.39 -6.33
CA GLN A 55 15.15 3.48 -7.47
C GLN A 55 15.55 4.18 -8.77
N LYS A 56 15.21 5.46 -8.93
CA LYS A 56 15.63 6.27 -10.07
C LYS A 56 17.15 6.46 -10.12
N LEU A 57 17.80 6.45 -8.96
CA LEU A 57 19.27 6.59 -8.86
C LEU A 57 20.03 5.32 -9.26
N ASN A 58 19.34 4.19 -9.45
CA ASN A 58 19.97 2.95 -9.85
C ASN A 58 20.16 2.92 -11.38
N PRO A 59 21.40 2.98 -11.90
CA PRO A 59 21.67 3.02 -13.33
C PRO A 59 21.27 1.73 -14.07
N ARG A 60 21.14 0.61 -13.35
CA ARG A 60 20.81 -0.72 -13.92
C ARG A 60 19.31 -0.94 -14.11
N ASN A 61 18.50 -0.18 -13.43
CA ASN A 61 17.05 -0.34 -13.46
C ASN A 61 16.40 1.00 -13.79
N LYS A 62 16.03 1.20 -15.05
CA LYS A 62 15.25 2.38 -15.44
C LYS A 62 13.78 2.07 -15.16
N PRO A 63 13.22 2.51 -14.02
CA PRO A 63 11.83 2.24 -13.70
C PRO A 63 10.91 2.99 -14.66
N VAL A 64 9.85 2.32 -15.07
CA VAL A 64 8.77 2.92 -15.86
C VAL A 64 7.66 3.31 -14.88
N TRP A 65 7.31 4.58 -14.87
CA TRP A 65 6.34 5.11 -13.94
C TRP A 65 4.96 5.25 -14.59
N HIS A 66 3.99 4.52 -14.10
CA HIS A 66 2.61 4.69 -14.49
C HIS A 66 1.74 5.01 -13.28
N PHE A 67 0.64 5.73 -13.52
CA PHE A 67 -0.36 5.91 -12.47
C PHE A 67 -0.81 4.56 -11.92
N PRO A 68 -1.02 4.44 -10.59
CA PRO A 68 -1.56 3.25 -9.97
C PRO A 68 -2.87 2.83 -10.63
N SER A 69 -2.97 1.57 -11.01
CA SER A 69 -4.16 1.04 -11.70
C SER A 69 -4.36 -0.44 -11.38
N TRP A 70 -5.60 -0.82 -11.10
CA TRP A 70 -5.98 -2.20 -10.89
C TRP A 70 -5.79 -3.10 -12.12
N ARG A 71 -5.72 -2.52 -13.32
CA ARG A 71 -5.56 -3.25 -14.58
C ARG A 71 -4.12 -3.57 -14.94
N ARG A 72 -3.14 -2.97 -14.23
CA ARG A 72 -1.71 -3.18 -14.49
C ARG A 72 -1.14 -4.27 -13.61
N ASN A 73 -0.09 -4.94 -14.13
CA ASN A 73 0.63 -5.99 -13.39
C ASN A 73 1.29 -5.40 -12.12
N PRO A 74 0.91 -5.88 -10.92
CA PRO A 74 1.51 -5.41 -9.68
C PRO A 74 2.87 -6.08 -9.36
N LEU A 75 3.20 -7.17 -10.04
CA LEU A 75 4.40 -7.98 -9.75
C LEU A 75 5.60 -7.60 -10.62
N THR A 76 5.49 -6.54 -11.43
CA THR A 76 6.61 -6.10 -12.25
C THR A 76 7.56 -5.21 -11.47
N LEU A 77 8.82 -5.61 -11.42
CA LEU A 77 9.88 -4.81 -10.78
C LEU A 77 10.18 -3.50 -11.52
N ARG A 78 9.76 -3.41 -12.79
CA ARG A 78 9.96 -2.20 -13.60
C ARG A 78 8.96 -1.08 -13.29
N ASP A 79 7.82 -1.40 -12.66
CA ASP A 79 6.80 -0.43 -12.27
C ASP A 79 6.48 -0.58 -10.77
N PRO A 80 7.36 -0.07 -9.90
CA PRO A 80 7.23 -0.24 -8.44
C PRO A 80 5.96 0.39 -7.88
N MET A 81 5.38 1.37 -8.58
CA MET A 81 4.12 1.99 -8.16
C MET A 81 2.97 0.99 -8.10
N GLN A 82 2.90 0.05 -9.05
CA GLN A 82 1.85 -0.96 -9.07
C GLN A 82 2.00 -1.94 -7.90
N PHE A 83 3.25 -2.26 -7.54
CA PHE A 83 3.55 -3.11 -6.40
C PHE A 83 3.15 -2.44 -5.08
N PHE A 84 3.64 -1.23 -4.81
CA PHE A 84 3.31 -0.50 -3.57
C PHE A 84 1.82 -0.21 -3.45
N HIS A 85 1.15 0.08 -4.55
CA HIS A 85 -0.31 0.25 -4.58
C HIS A 85 -1.04 -1.03 -4.15
N MET A 86 -0.62 -2.19 -4.65
CA MET A 86 -1.18 -3.48 -4.23
C MET A 86 -0.88 -3.77 -2.75
N VAL A 87 0.37 -3.57 -2.32
CA VAL A 87 0.78 -3.78 -0.93
C VAL A 87 -0.03 -2.89 0.03
N GLY A 88 -0.29 -1.63 -0.35
CA GLY A 88 -1.16 -0.75 0.42
C GLY A 88 -2.57 -1.32 0.62
N PHE A 89 -3.18 -1.88 -0.42
CA PHE A 89 -4.48 -2.56 -0.30
C PHE A 89 -4.40 -3.82 0.56
N VAL A 90 -3.34 -4.60 0.45
CA VAL A 90 -3.13 -5.81 1.27
C VAL A 90 -3.07 -5.45 2.76
N PHE A 91 -2.28 -4.47 3.16
CA PHE A 91 -2.21 -4.02 4.55
C PHE A 91 -3.53 -3.47 5.05
N THR A 92 -4.19 -2.64 4.24
CA THR A 92 -5.52 -2.10 4.59
C THR A 92 -6.52 -3.23 4.79
N ALA A 93 -6.61 -4.18 3.86
CA ALA A 93 -7.54 -5.30 3.93
C ALA A 93 -7.24 -6.24 5.11
N ALA A 94 -5.97 -6.53 5.38
CA ALA A 94 -5.58 -7.35 6.52
C ALA A 94 -6.04 -6.73 7.85
N GLY A 95 -5.81 -5.44 8.05
CA GLY A 95 -6.26 -4.75 9.26
C GLY A 95 -7.78 -4.65 9.37
N LEU A 96 -8.48 -4.43 8.24
CA LEU A 96 -9.94 -4.46 8.21
C LEU A 96 -10.49 -5.86 8.49
N GLY A 97 -9.78 -6.92 8.11
CA GLY A 97 -10.12 -8.30 8.44
C GLY A 97 -10.13 -8.55 9.94
N VAL A 98 -9.08 -8.09 10.66
CA VAL A 98 -9.02 -8.16 12.13
C VAL A 98 -10.19 -7.40 12.75
N ALA A 99 -10.36 -6.13 12.37
CA ALA A 99 -11.42 -5.29 12.89
C ALA A 99 -12.82 -5.86 12.61
N GLY A 100 -13.04 -6.41 11.42
CA GLY A 100 -14.30 -7.03 11.03
C GLY A 100 -14.63 -8.28 11.85
N ARG A 101 -13.63 -9.14 12.12
CA ARG A 101 -13.81 -10.30 13.00
C ARG A 101 -14.22 -9.88 14.41
N ASP A 102 -13.52 -8.89 15.00
CA ASP A 102 -13.76 -8.48 16.36
C ASP A 102 -15.16 -7.85 16.49
N LEU A 103 -15.56 -7.01 15.54
CA LEU A 103 -16.93 -6.50 15.46
C LEU A 103 -17.98 -7.63 15.34
N TRP A 104 -17.68 -8.66 14.53
CA TRP A 104 -18.57 -9.82 14.38
C TRP A 104 -18.73 -10.59 15.70
N ASN A 105 -17.67 -10.67 16.50
CA ASN A 105 -17.67 -11.29 17.81
C ASN A 105 -18.26 -10.41 18.92
N GLY A 106 -18.70 -9.18 18.59
CA GLY A 106 -19.24 -8.22 19.55
C GLY A 106 -18.15 -7.48 20.35
N GLU A 107 -16.90 -7.56 19.92
CA GLU A 107 -15.79 -6.85 20.56
C GLU A 107 -15.68 -5.41 20.03
N PRO A 108 -15.32 -4.44 20.88
CA PRO A 108 -15.16 -3.07 20.45
C PRO A 108 -13.92 -2.90 19.58
N LEU A 109 -13.97 -1.93 18.67
CA LEU A 109 -12.77 -1.55 17.90
C LEU A 109 -11.74 -0.87 18.81
N HIS A 110 -10.49 -1.33 18.72
CA HIS A 110 -9.36 -0.78 19.45
C HIS A 110 -8.36 -0.10 18.51
N LEU A 111 -7.61 0.89 19.01
CA LEU A 111 -6.60 1.62 18.23
C LEU A 111 -5.59 0.71 17.50
N PRO A 112 -5.11 -0.42 18.07
CA PRO A 112 -4.24 -1.36 17.37
C PRO A 112 -4.78 -1.83 16.02
N HIS A 113 -6.10 -1.98 15.86
CA HIS A 113 -6.73 -2.38 14.60
C HIS A 113 -6.48 -1.38 13.46
N GLY A 114 -6.19 -0.11 13.81
CA GLY A 114 -5.90 0.95 12.85
C GLY A 114 -4.47 0.98 12.31
N VAL A 115 -3.52 0.24 12.92
CA VAL A 115 -2.08 0.33 12.55
C VAL A 115 -1.84 -0.11 11.10
N LEU A 116 -2.31 -1.29 10.72
CA LEU A 116 -2.16 -1.81 9.37
C LEU A 116 -2.94 -0.97 8.33
N PRO A 117 -4.23 -0.64 8.56
CA PRO A 117 -4.96 0.24 7.66
C PRO A 117 -4.31 1.62 7.51
N ALA A 118 -3.85 2.25 8.59
CA ALA A 118 -3.21 3.55 8.51
C ALA A 118 -1.96 3.52 7.62
N PHE A 119 -1.10 2.52 7.80
CA PHE A 119 0.07 2.33 6.96
C PHE A 119 -0.31 2.03 5.50
N GLY A 120 -1.25 1.10 5.27
CA GLY A 120 -1.72 0.73 3.93
C GLY A 120 -2.34 1.90 3.16
N ILE A 121 -3.20 2.68 3.81
CA ILE A 121 -3.78 3.90 3.23
C ILE A 121 -2.69 4.93 2.94
N GLY A 122 -1.73 5.11 3.85
CA GLY A 122 -0.57 5.97 3.64
C GLY A 122 0.21 5.58 2.38
N MET A 123 0.47 4.29 2.17
CA MET A 123 1.14 3.79 0.97
C MET A 123 0.33 4.08 -0.31
N ILE A 124 -0.98 3.88 -0.29
CA ILE A 124 -1.86 4.18 -1.43
C ILE A 124 -1.76 5.67 -1.78
N ILE A 125 -1.91 6.55 -0.79
CA ILE A 125 -1.77 8.00 -0.98
C ILE A 125 -0.38 8.34 -1.50
N GLY A 126 0.67 7.76 -0.91
CA GLY A 126 2.06 7.93 -1.33
C GLY A 126 2.30 7.56 -2.79
N CYS A 127 1.65 6.48 -3.29
CA CYS A 127 1.71 6.10 -4.71
C CYS A 127 1.13 7.20 -5.62
N TYR A 128 0.00 7.80 -5.25
CA TYR A 128 -0.60 8.87 -6.06
C TYR A 128 0.22 10.16 -6.01
N ILE A 129 0.79 10.49 -4.85
CA ILE A 129 1.70 11.64 -4.71
C ILE A 129 2.95 11.41 -5.57
N ALA A 130 3.60 10.25 -5.45
CA ALA A 130 4.76 9.92 -6.25
C ALA A 130 4.45 9.96 -7.75
N ALA A 131 3.32 9.39 -8.18
CA ALA A 131 2.89 9.43 -9.57
C ALA A 131 2.71 10.85 -10.10
N ARG A 132 2.22 11.78 -9.26
CA ARG A 132 2.09 13.19 -9.63
C ARG A 132 3.44 13.92 -9.69
N LEU A 133 4.30 13.70 -8.69
CA LEU A 133 5.62 14.34 -8.62
C LEU A 133 6.50 13.95 -9.80
N PHE A 134 6.48 12.68 -10.20
CA PHE A 134 7.35 12.16 -11.25
C PHE A 134 6.73 12.25 -12.66
N ARG A 135 5.44 12.55 -12.78
CA ARG A 135 4.77 12.68 -14.09
C ARG A 135 5.39 13.74 -14.98
N ARG A 136 5.78 14.88 -14.41
CA ARG A 136 6.40 15.99 -15.16
C ARG A 136 7.75 15.61 -15.76
N GLN A 137 8.51 14.74 -15.07
CA GLN A 137 9.81 14.29 -15.55
C GLN A 137 9.70 13.28 -16.71
N LEU A 138 8.66 12.44 -16.71
CA LEU A 138 8.38 11.51 -17.81
C LEU A 138 8.00 12.23 -19.10
N GLN A 139 7.32 13.37 -18.99
CA GLN A 139 6.95 14.17 -20.17
C GLN A 139 8.16 14.94 -20.74
N SER A 140 9.10 15.36 -19.91
CA SER A 140 10.33 16.02 -20.39
C SER A 140 11.28 15.04 -21.08
N ASP A 141 11.41 13.82 -20.57
CA ASP A 141 12.30 12.81 -21.17
C ASP A 141 11.74 12.28 -22.52
N ALA A 142 10.41 12.27 -22.68
CA ALA A 142 9.75 11.90 -23.94
C ALA A 142 9.84 12.99 -25.02
N GLN A 143 10.10 14.25 -24.65
CA GLN A 143 10.29 15.36 -25.61
C GLN A 143 11.73 15.53 -26.07
N VAL A 144 12.69 14.94 -25.35
CA VAL A 144 14.15 15.02 -25.65
C VAL A 144 14.63 13.80 -26.43
N SER A 145 13.84 12.77 -26.54
CA SER A 145 14.10 11.59 -27.38
C SER A 145 13.37 11.65 -28.70
#